data_cdf41c28513abaeb2b35e48624178e82
#
_entry.id   cdf41c28513abaeb2b35e48624178e82
#
_cell.length_a   1.000
_cell.length_b   1.000
_cell.length_c   1.000
_cell.angle_alpha   90.00
_cell.angle_beta   90.00
_cell.angle_gamma   90.00
#
_symmetry.space_group_name_H-M   'P 1'
#
loop_
_entity.id
_entity.type
_entity.pdbx_description
1 polymer ?
#
loop_
_entity_poly.entity_id
_entity_poly.type
_entity_poly.pdbx_seq_one_letter_code
_entity_poly.pdbx_strand_id
1 'polypeptide(L)'
;MKWIYGRQDWKTLERGLENCYLLTNGLGGFSSLTMIGAVARNDHSVFMACTKAPNHRVNVIHRIKEELDIRETKYVLSTQEFADGTKEEGYRYLTEFSFEILPSWRYLTSGVEIEKEIVMAQGSNQIAVNYHMKNRGQEEAVLCVTPFFQFEPKGEDLKEDKIFSRQDQKITDGKYNLFFETNGETEEFQEKKETYFYRYDECDGRRENGTASAVYQLSLIHI
;
A
#
# COMPACT_ATOMS: atom_id res chain seq x y z
N MET A 1 -13.87 20.28 -0.33
CA MET A 1 -12.60 21.02 0.01
C MET A 1 -11.46 20.09 -0.32
N LYS A 2 -10.52 20.49 -1.17
CA LYS A 2 -9.35 19.70 -1.53
C LYS A 2 -8.18 20.04 -0.59
N TRP A 3 -7.61 19.02 0.05
CA TRP A 3 -6.37 19.10 0.82
C TRP A 3 -5.21 18.77 -0.11
N ILE A 4 -4.18 19.59 -0.11
CA ILE A 4 -2.98 19.39 -0.94
C ILE A 4 -1.76 19.57 -0.04
N TYR A 5 -0.87 18.59 -0.10
CA TYR A 5 0.42 18.59 0.58
C TYR A 5 1.51 18.42 -0.47
N GLY A 6 2.61 19.12 -0.29
CA GLY A 6 3.77 19.09 -1.18
C GLY A 6 5.06 18.72 -0.45
N ARG A 7 6.19 18.74 -1.14
CA ARG A 7 7.49 18.34 -0.59
C ARG A 7 7.90 19.08 0.70
N GLN A 8 7.41 20.31 0.91
CA GLN A 8 7.66 21.06 2.14
C GLN A 8 7.00 20.45 3.39
N ASP A 9 5.96 19.63 3.20
CA ASP A 9 5.19 19.04 4.29
C ASP A 9 5.80 17.71 4.79
N TRP A 10 6.73 17.12 4.01
CA TRP A 10 7.45 15.89 4.37
C TRP A 10 8.96 15.97 4.09
N LYS A 11 9.62 17.01 4.57
CA LYS A 11 11.09 17.18 4.43
C LYS A 11 11.89 16.04 5.04
N THR A 12 11.34 15.36 6.03
CA THR A 12 11.91 14.16 6.65
C THR A 12 10.85 13.05 6.68
N LEU A 13 11.31 11.82 6.83
CA LEU A 13 10.43 10.66 6.96
C LEU A 13 9.46 10.85 8.13
N GLU A 14 9.96 11.24 9.30
CA GLU A 14 9.16 11.44 10.51
C GLU A 14 8.03 12.44 10.26
N ARG A 15 8.34 13.56 9.61
CA ARG A 15 7.33 14.58 9.29
C ARG A 15 6.25 14.06 8.33
N GLY A 16 6.65 13.24 7.35
CA GLY A 16 5.72 12.62 6.39
C GLY A 16 4.80 11.58 7.03
N LEU A 17 5.21 10.96 8.13
CA LEU A 17 4.42 9.96 8.85
C LEU A 17 3.33 10.55 9.78
N GLU A 18 3.37 11.85 10.11
CA GLU A 18 2.49 12.45 11.12
C GLU A 18 1.01 12.48 10.72
N ASN A 19 0.72 12.69 9.45
CA ASN A 19 -0.65 12.82 8.96
C ASN A 19 -1.07 11.61 8.13
N CYS A 20 -2.31 11.19 8.28
CA CYS A 20 -2.90 10.10 7.52
C CYS A 20 -4.27 10.49 6.95
N TYR A 21 -4.67 9.83 5.88
CA TYR A 21 -6.02 9.89 5.35
C TYR A 21 -6.88 8.76 5.91
N LEU A 22 -8.20 8.91 5.81
CA LEU A 22 -9.18 7.86 6.06
C LEU A 22 -10.24 7.89 4.97
N LEU A 23 -10.34 6.79 4.22
CA LEU A 23 -11.39 6.54 3.23
C LEU A 23 -12.22 5.36 3.72
N THR A 24 -13.56 5.47 3.70
CA THR A 24 -14.46 4.46 4.25
C THR A 24 -15.45 3.95 3.21
N ASN A 25 -15.93 2.71 3.39
CA ASN A 25 -16.92 2.08 2.50
C ASN A 25 -18.38 2.11 3.04
N GLY A 26 -18.62 2.77 4.16
CA GLY A 26 -19.95 2.81 4.79
C GLY A 26 -20.37 1.55 5.58
N LEU A 27 -19.65 0.43 5.44
CA LEU A 27 -19.89 -0.82 6.19
C LEU A 27 -19.03 -0.95 7.46
N GLY A 28 -18.07 -0.04 7.66
CA GLY A 28 -17.07 -0.11 8.70
C GLY A 28 -15.69 -0.54 8.20
N GLY A 29 -15.54 -0.91 6.92
CA GLY A 29 -14.28 -1.09 6.24
C GLY A 29 -13.65 0.25 5.87
N PHE A 30 -12.33 0.28 5.69
CA PHE A 30 -11.60 1.52 5.39
C PHE A 30 -10.28 1.26 4.68
N SER A 31 -9.71 2.35 4.12
CA SER A 31 -8.32 2.48 3.72
C SER A 31 -7.72 3.65 4.49
N SER A 32 -6.56 3.45 5.10
CA SER A 32 -5.84 4.48 5.85
C SER A 32 -4.35 4.22 5.81
N LEU A 33 -3.59 5.17 5.28
CA LEU A 33 -2.14 5.24 5.29
C LEU A 33 -1.71 6.66 5.62
N THR A 34 -0.42 6.85 5.86
CA THR A 34 0.13 8.20 5.97
C THR A 34 0.07 8.94 4.62
N MET A 35 0.18 10.27 4.62
CA MET A 35 0.19 11.04 3.37
C MET A 35 1.38 10.72 2.45
N ILE A 36 2.42 10.06 2.96
CA ILE A 36 3.54 9.54 2.14
C ILE A 36 3.38 8.05 1.80
N GLY A 37 2.19 7.47 2.03
CA GLY A 37 1.84 6.10 1.64
C GLY A 37 2.38 4.99 2.54
N ALA A 38 2.98 5.32 3.68
CA ALA A 38 3.56 4.35 4.61
C ALA A 38 2.55 3.82 5.63
N VAL A 39 2.79 2.61 6.14
CA VAL A 39 2.15 2.10 7.35
C VAL A 39 2.99 2.49 8.57
N ALA A 40 2.43 3.28 9.48
CA ALA A 40 3.07 3.77 10.71
C ALA A 40 2.31 3.36 11.97
N ARG A 41 1.26 2.55 11.80
CA ARG A 41 0.42 1.93 12.83
C ARG A 41 -0.03 0.55 12.37
N ASN A 42 -0.22 -0.37 13.30
CA ASN A 42 -0.82 -1.69 13.00
C ASN A 42 -2.25 -1.58 12.42
N ASP A 43 -2.94 -0.51 12.78
CA ASP A 43 -4.27 -0.19 12.27
C ASP A 43 -4.28 0.42 10.85
N HIS A 44 -3.14 0.78 10.28
CA HIS A 44 -3.06 1.21 8.89
C HIS A 44 -3.26 0.02 7.94
N SER A 45 -3.91 0.29 6.83
CA SER A 45 -4.16 -0.72 5.80
C SER A 45 -4.53 -0.03 4.49
N VAL A 46 -4.05 -0.58 3.39
CA VAL A 46 -4.59 -0.24 2.05
C VAL A 46 -6.04 -0.71 1.96
N PHE A 47 -6.33 -1.92 2.46
CA PHE A 47 -7.68 -2.47 2.45
C PHE A 47 -8.02 -3.20 3.74
N MET A 48 -8.73 -2.52 4.62
CA MET A 48 -9.36 -3.09 5.80
C MET A 48 -10.82 -3.41 5.46
N ALA A 49 -11.14 -4.69 5.23
CA ALA A 49 -12.50 -5.13 4.94
C ALA A 49 -13.34 -5.27 6.22
N CYS A 50 -14.65 -5.01 6.13
CA CYS A 50 -15.60 -5.28 7.21
C CYS A 50 -16.41 -6.53 6.87
N THR A 51 -16.07 -7.67 7.46
CA THR A 51 -16.71 -8.95 7.17
C THR A 51 -18.08 -9.11 7.87
N LYS A 52 -18.30 -8.36 8.96
CA LYS A 52 -19.59 -8.23 9.64
C LYS A 52 -19.67 -6.84 10.27
N ALA A 53 -20.56 -6.02 9.71
CA ALA A 53 -20.77 -4.65 10.18
C ALA A 53 -21.21 -4.58 11.65
N PRO A 54 -20.78 -3.57 12.41
CA PRO A 54 -19.85 -2.52 12.01
C PRO A 54 -18.38 -2.80 12.36
N ASN A 55 -18.06 -3.84 13.14
CA ASN A 55 -16.79 -3.92 13.85
C ASN A 55 -15.91 -5.13 13.52
N HIS A 56 -16.42 -6.15 12.83
CA HIS A 56 -15.59 -7.29 12.44
C HIS A 56 -14.74 -6.92 11.21
N ARG A 57 -13.58 -6.33 11.47
CA ARG A 57 -12.66 -5.86 10.44
C ARG A 57 -11.50 -6.84 10.29
N VAL A 58 -11.10 -7.03 9.03
CA VAL A 58 -9.97 -7.88 8.64
C VAL A 58 -9.02 -7.04 7.80
N ASN A 59 -7.76 -7.02 8.17
CA ASN A 59 -6.71 -6.40 7.38
C ASN A 59 -6.38 -7.30 6.19
N VAL A 60 -6.86 -6.95 5.02
CA VAL A 60 -6.73 -7.77 3.81
C VAL A 60 -5.44 -7.42 3.07
N ILE A 61 -5.29 -6.15 2.66
CA ILE A 61 -4.07 -5.63 2.03
C ILE A 61 -3.48 -4.61 2.99
N HIS A 62 -2.42 -5.01 3.67
CA HIS A 62 -1.77 -4.15 4.66
C HIS A 62 -0.99 -3.03 3.98
N ARG A 63 -0.18 -3.38 2.98
CA ARG A 63 0.70 -2.48 2.25
C ARG A 63 0.74 -2.86 0.77
N ILE A 64 1.05 -1.88 -0.06
CA ILE A 64 1.47 -2.10 -1.45
C ILE A 64 2.87 -1.51 -1.60
N LYS A 65 3.79 -2.30 -2.12
CA LYS A 65 5.12 -1.85 -2.52
C LYS A 65 5.10 -1.51 -4.00
N GLU A 66 5.60 -0.33 -4.35
CA GLU A 66 5.75 0.14 -5.72
C GLU A 66 7.23 0.35 -6.06
N GLU A 67 7.68 -0.23 -7.16
CA GLU A 67 9.01 -0.08 -7.71
C GLU A 67 8.90 0.28 -9.20
N LEU A 68 9.61 1.32 -9.62
CA LEU A 68 9.71 1.70 -11.03
C LEU A 68 11.06 1.23 -11.56
N ASP A 69 11.04 0.39 -12.60
CA ASP A 69 12.24 -0.08 -13.29
C ASP A 69 12.41 0.68 -14.60
N ILE A 70 13.58 1.30 -14.78
CA ILE A 70 13.98 1.98 -16.01
C ILE A 70 15.41 1.56 -16.32
N ARG A 71 15.63 0.82 -17.41
CA ARG A 71 16.97 0.32 -17.80
C ARG A 71 17.68 -0.40 -16.65
N GLU A 72 17.04 -1.35 -16.02
CA GLU A 72 17.59 -2.13 -14.90
C GLU A 72 17.88 -1.29 -13.62
N THR A 73 17.56 0.01 -13.64
CA THR A 73 17.65 0.88 -12.46
C THR A 73 16.31 0.89 -11.75
N LYS A 74 16.29 0.40 -10.50
CA LYS A 74 15.09 0.34 -9.68
C LYS A 74 14.96 1.56 -8.81
N TYR A 75 13.81 2.22 -8.90
CA TYR A 75 13.38 3.33 -8.05
C TYR A 75 12.27 2.85 -7.13
N VAL A 76 12.55 2.68 -5.85
CA VAL A 76 11.53 2.31 -4.85
C VAL A 76 10.68 3.54 -4.56
N LEU A 77 9.42 3.53 -4.97
CA LEU A 77 8.48 4.64 -4.79
C LEU A 77 7.74 4.56 -3.46
N SER A 78 7.68 3.37 -2.87
CA SER A 78 7.07 3.16 -1.57
C SER A 78 7.93 3.74 -0.45
N THR A 79 7.26 4.14 0.62
CA THR A 79 7.92 4.59 1.86
C THR A 79 7.57 3.63 2.97
N GLN A 80 8.58 3.18 3.75
CA GLN A 80 8.35 2.30 4.90
C GLN A 80 9.55 2.27 5.86
N GLU A 81 9.29 2.12 7.16
CA GLU A 81 10.27 1.75 8.18
C GLU A 81 10.09 0.27 8.53
N PHE A 82 11.20 -0.48 8.59
CA PHE A 82 11.19 -1.90 8.90
C PHE A 82 11.75 -2.15 10.30
N ALA A 83 11.38 -3.30 10.89
CA ALA A 83 11.76 -3.69 12.24
C ALA A 83 13.28 -3.90 12.41
N ASP A 84 14.00 -4.20 11.33
CA ASP A 84 15.46 -4.31 11.30
C ASP A 84 16.20 -2.97 11.22
N GLY A 85 15.46 -1.86 11.22
CA GLY A 85 15.99 -0.49 11.10
C GLY A 85 16.22 -0.02 9.67
N THR A 86 16.02 -0.87 8.67
CA THR A 86 16.08 -0.44 7.26
C THR A 86 14.88 0.43 6.89
N LYS A 87 15.01 1.19 5.80
CA LYS A 87 13.97 2.13 5.34
C LYS A 87 13.86 2.12 3.83
N GLU A 88 12.63 2.24 3.35
CA GLU A 88 12.33 2.68 1.99
C GLU A 88 11.95 4.16 2.04
N GLU A 89 12.56 4.97 1.19
CA GLU A 89 12.43 6.44 1.22
C GLU A 89 11.77 6.99 -0.05
N GLY A 90 10.75 6.30 -0.56
CA GLY A 90 10.03 6.69 -1.78
C GLY A 90 9.39 8.08 -1.69
N TYR A 91 9.16 8.61 -0.48
CA TYR A 91 8.69 9.98 -0.29
C TYR A 91 9.60 11.04 -0.95
N ARG A 92 10.85 10.71 -1.24
CA ARG A 92 11.80 11.58 -1.96
C ARG A 92 11.38 11.82 -3.41
N TYR A 93 10.66 10.87 -4.02
CA TYR A 93 10.12 10.98 -5.37
C TYR A 93 8.71 11.55 -5.38
N LEU A 94 8.01 11.57 -4.22
CA LEU A 94 6.68 12.12 -4.07
C LEU A 94 6.70 13.64 -4.22
N THR A 95 5.86 14.17 -5.11
CA THR A 95 5.75 15.60 -5.39
C THR A 95 4.50 16.21 -4.80
N GLU A 96 3.42 15.44 -4.73
CA GLU A 96 2.12 15.89 -4.21
C GLU A 96 1.36 14.71 -3.59
N PHE A 97 0.71 14.96 -2.47
CA PHE A 97 -0.42 14.17 -1.97
C PHE A 97 -1.64 15.06 -1.93
N SER A 98 -2.76 14.60 -2.44
CA SER A 98 -4.01 15.34 -2.35
C SER A 98 -5.16 14.45 -1.92
N PHE A 99 -6.13 15.05 -1.24
CA PHE A 99 -7.35 14.39 -0.79
C PHE A 99 -8.54 15.33 -0.90
N GLU A 100 -9.52 14.96 -1.69
CA GLU A 100 -10.81 15.64 -1.74
C GLU A 100 -11.95 14.63 -1.57
N ILE A 101 -12.06 13.71 -2.51
CA ILE A 101 -12.97 12.57 -2.48
C ILE A 101 -12.15 11.29 -2.34
N LEU A 102 -11.01 11.24 -3.03
CA LEU A 102 -10.07 10.11 -3.07
C LEU A 102 -8.68 10.59 -2.68
N PRO A 103 -7.88 9.75 -2.00
CA PRO A 103 -6.46 9.98 -1.82
C PRO A 103 -5.73 9.77 -3.15
N SER A 104 -4.87 10.72 -3.50
CA SER A 104 -4.04 10.68 -4.71
C SER A 104 -2.61 11.06 -4.38
N TRP A 105 -1.66 10.31 -4.91
CA TRP A 105 -0.21 10.53 -4.80
C TRP A 105 0.39 10.75 -6.18
N ARG A 106 1.25 11.75 -6.32
CA ARG A 106 1.96 12.01 -7.57
C ARG A 106 3.47 11.90 -7.34
N TYR A 107 4.09 10.97 -8.05
CA TYR A 107 5.54 10.73 -8.03
C TYR A 107 6.18 11.23 -9.31
N LEU A 108 7.43 11.67 -9.21
CA LEU A 108 8.24 12.09 -10.35
C LEU A 108 9.69 11.61 -10.17
N THR A 109 10.16 10.79 -11.09
CA THR A 109 11.55 10.36 -11.15
C THR A 109 11.96 10.04 -12.60
N SER A 110 13.20 10.35 -12.99
CA SER A 110 13.79 10.02 -14.29
C SER A 110 12.90 10.31 -15.51
N GLY A 111 12.12 11.39 -15.45
CA GLY A 111 11.20 11.78 -16.55
C GLY A 111 9.88 11.00 -16.57
N VAL A 112 9.65 10.08 -15.64
CA VAL A 112 8.40 9.36 -15.48
C VAL A 112 7.58 9.99 -14.35
N GLU A 113 6.34 10.36 -14.69
CA GLU A 113 5.34 10.84 -13.74
C GLU A 113 4.33 9.71 -13.49
N ILE A 114 4.05 9.42 -12.21
CA ILE A 114 3.10 8.39 -11.81
C ILE A 114 2.10 9.03 -10.85
N GLU A 115 0.83 8.90 -11.17
CA GLU A 115 -0.29 9.24 -10.29
C GLU A 115 -0.95 7.95 -9.81
N LYS A 116 -1.06 7.79 -8.48
CA LYS A 116 -1.73 6.68 -7.80
C LYS A 116 -2.98 7.21 -7.12
N GLU A 117 -4.09 6.50 -7.27
CA GLU A 117 -5.35 6.78 -6.56
C GLU A 117 -5.89 5.52 -5.92
N ILE A 118 -6.54 5.66 -4.77
CA ILE A 118 -7.26 4.58 -4.10
C ILE A 118 -8.75 4.91 -4.04
N VAL A 119 -9.58 3.97 -4.45
CA VAL A 119 -11.04 4.09 -4.49
C VAL A 119 -11.65 2.94 -3.71
N MET A 120 -12.61 3.23 -2.82
CA MET A 120 -13.42 2.21 -2.16
C MET A 120 -14.88 2.32 -2.61
N ALA A 121 -15.47 1.19 -2.99
CA ALA A 121 -16.88 1.14 -3.34
C ALA A 121 -17.75 1.27 -2.09
N GLN A 122 -18.73 2.18 -2.11
CA GLN A 122 -19.67 2.34 -1.00
C GLN A 122 -20.60 1.15 -0.91
N GLY A 123 -20.84 0.67 0.33
CA GLY A 123 -21.74 -0.44 0.60
C GLY A 123 -21.15 -1.83 0.28
N SER A 124 -19.88 -1.94 -0.08
CA SER A 124 -19.24 -3.23 -0.36
C SER A 124 -17.76 -3.29 0.10
N ASN A 125 -17.23 -4.51 0.24
CA ASN A 125 -15.81 -4.73 0.51
C ASN A 125 -15.06 -4.84 -0.83
N GLN A 126 -14.94 -3.72 -1.53
CA GLN A 126 -14.21 -3.60 -2.79
C GLN A 126 -13.33 -2.37 -2.77
N ILE A 127 -12.13 -2.52 -3.31
CA ILE A 127 -11.14 -1.45 -3.48
C ILE A 127 -10.55 -1.53 -4.88
N ALA A 128 -10.25 -0.38 -5.45
CA ALA A 128 -9.42 -0.27 -6.64
C ALA A 128 -8.22 0.63 -6.35
N VAL A 129 -7.07 0.27 -6.92
CA VAL A 129 -5.88 1.10 -6.93
C VAL A 129 -5.56 1.39 -8.41
N ASN A 130 -5.64 2.65 -8.77
CA ASN A 130 -5.40 3.11 -10.13
C ASN A 130 -4.01 3.72 -10.22
N TYR A 131 -3.28 3.38 -11.28
CA TYR A 131 -2.02 4.02 -11.63
C TYR A 131 -2.16 4.65 -13.01
N HIS A 132 -1.86 5.94 -13.10
CA HIS A 132 -1.72 6.66 -14.35
C HIS A 132 -0.27 7.07 -14.52
N MET A 133 0.38 6.55 -15.57
CA MET A 133 1.79 6.74 -15.81
C MET A 133 2.02 7.56 -17.09
N LYS A 134 2.89 8.58 -17.02
CA LYS A 134 3.35 9.35 -18.18
C LYS A 134 4.86 9.24 -18.24
N ASN A 135 5.35 8.55 -19.25
CA ASN A 135 6.77 8.47 -19.55
C ASN A 135 7.12 9.58 -20.56
N ARG A 136 7.96 10.53 -20.15
CA ARG A 136 8.49 11.60 -21.02
C ARG A 136 9.92 11.30 -21.44
N GLY A 137 10.47 10.17 -20.97
CA GLY A 137 11.79 9.67 -21.37
C GLY A 137 11.71 8.92 -22.71
N GLN A 138 12.86 8.43 -23.15
CA GLN A 138 12.98 7.59 -24.37
C GLN A 138 13.04 6.10 -24.05
N GLU A 139 13.14 5.75 -22.78
CA GLU A 139 13.34 4.39 -22.31
C GLU A 139 12.01 3.80 -21.81
N GLU A 140 11.89 2.49 -21.97
CA GLU A 140 10.81 1.74 -21.38
C GLU A 140 10.84 1.87 -19.85
N ALA A 141 9.67 2.03 -19.26
CA ALA A 141 9.48 2.11 -17.83
C ALA A 141 8.43 1.08 -17.39
N VAL A 142 8.79 0.25 -16.43
CA VAL A 142 7.92 -0.80 -15.87
C VAL A 142 7.63 -0.49 -14.41
N LEU A 143 6.36 -0.31 -14.07
CA LEU A 143 5.92 -0.19 -12.69
C LEU A 143 5.59 -1.57 -12.14
N CYS A 144 6.34 -2.02 -11.14
CA CYS A 144 6.10 -3.24 -10.38
C CYS A 144 5.32 -2.91 -9.10
N VAL A 145 4.21 -3.62 -8.88
CA VAL A 145 3.30 -3.41 -7.76
C VAL A 145 3.14 -4.70 -6.99
N THR A 146 3.57 -4.73 -5.73
CA THR A 146 3.55 -5.91 -4.86
C THR A 146 2.64 -5.68 -3.67
N PRO A 147 1.45 -6.30 -3.61
CA PRO A 147 0.59 -6.24 -2.45
C PRO A 147 1.07 -7.20 -1.35
N PHE A 148 1.02 -6.72 -0.11
CA PHE A 148 1.32 -7.49 1.11
C PHE A 148 0.05 -7.73 1.91
N PHE A 149 -0.23 -8.98 2.23
CA PHE A 149 -1.45 -9.46 2.87
C PHE A 149 -1.24 -9.81 4.33
N GLN A 150 -2.30 -9.67 5.14
CA GLN A 150 -2.35 -10.21 6.50
C GLN A 150 -3.51 -11.20 6.68
N PHE A 151 -4.72 -10.86 6.24
CA PHE A 151 -5.96 -11.60 6.46
C PHE A 151 -6.18 -11.91 7.96
N GLU A 152 -5.81 -10.95 8.81
CA GLU A 152 -5.97 -11.03 10.27
C GLU A 152 -7.01 -10.00 10.75
N PRO A 153 -7.67 -10.26 11.90
CA PRO A 153 -8.52 -9.27 12.54
C PRO A 153 -7.73 -7.97 12.80
N LYS A 154 -8.44 -6.84 12.71
CA LYS A 154 -7.85 -5.53 13.02
C LYS A 154 -7.15 -5.53 14.38
N GLY A 155 -5.89 -5.10 14.40
CA GLY A 155 -5.05 -5.05 15.60
C GLY A 155 -4.27 -6.33 15.90
N GLU A 156 -4.50 -7.41 15.14
CA GLU A 156 -3.69 -8.64 15.21
C GLU A 156 -2.58 -8.61 14.16
N ASP A 157 -1.53 -9.39 14.40
CA ASP A 157 -0.43 -9.56 13.46
C ASP A 157 -0.58 -10.84 12.64
N LEU A 158 0.13 -10.92 11.52
CA LEU A 158 0.21 -12.13 10.70
C LEU A 158 0.71 -13.30 11.55
N LYS A 159 -0.04 -14.39 11.56
CA LYS A 159 0.36 -15.63 12.25
C LYS A 159 1.50 -16.30 11.52
N GLU A 160 2.44 -16.88 12.26
CA GLU A 160 3.64 -17.52 11.72
C GLU A 160 3.31 -18.69 10.77
N ASP A 161 2.27 -19.46 11.10
CA ASP A 161 1.79 -20.63 10.37
C ASP A 161 0.84 -20.31 9.21
N LYS A 162 0.50 -19.01 9.01
CA LYS A 162 -0.38 -18.60 7.93
C LYS A 162 0.33 -18.71 6.59
N ILE A 163 -0.32 -19.40 5.66
CA ILE A 163 0.12 -19.61 4.29
C ILE A 163 -0.91 -19.01 3.34
N PHE A 164 -0.45 -18.21 2.41
CA PHE A 164 -1.26 -17.72 1.31
C PHE A 164 -1.09 -18.59 0.09
N SER A 165 -2.18 -18.90 -0.60
CA SER A 165 -2.17 -19.51 -1.91
C SER A 165 -2.88 -18.64 -2.93
N ARG A 166 -2.35 -18.64 -4.15
CA ARG A 166 -2.99 -18.02 -5.30
C ARG A 166 -3.62 -19.07 -6.19
N GLN A 167 -4.81 -18.79 -6.69
CA GLN A 167 -5.53 -19.60 -7.67
C GLN A 167 -6.15 -18.63 -8.69
N ASP A 168 -5.56 -18.52 -9.87
CA ASP A 168 -5.95 -17.54 -10.89
C ASP A 168 -6.04 -16.10 -10.32
N GLN A 169 -7.24 -15.56 -10.22
CA GLN A 169 -7.54 -14.22 -9.71
C GLN A 169 -8.01 -14.23 -8.23
N LYS A 170 -7.62 -15.25 -7.48
CA LYS A 170 -7.99 -15.40 -6.06
C LYS A 170 -6.76 -15.62 -5.19
N ILE A 171 -6.68 -14.87 -4.10
CA ILE A 171 -5.75 -15.11 -2.98
C ILE A 171 -6.55 -15.63 -1.80
N THR A 172 -6.07 -16.66 -1.13
CA THR A 172 -6.75 -17.24 0.03
C THR A 172 -5.75 -17.72 1.08
N ASP A 173 -6.16 -17.65 2.35
CA ASP A 173 -5.52 -18.29 3.51
C ASP A 173 -6.31 -19.51 4.02
N GLY A 174 -7.28 -19.99 3.22
CA GLY A 174 -8.21 -21.05 3.56
C GLY A 174 -9.44 -20.58 4.33
N LYS A 175 -9.40 -19.42 4.98
CA LYS A 175 -10.52 -18.80 5.73
C LYS A 175 -11.16 -17.64 4.97
N TYR A 176 -10.34 -16.77 4.40
CA TYR A 176 -10.76 -15.61 3.62
C TYR A 176 -10.35 -15.77 2.17
N ASN A 177 -11.11 -15.16 1.27
CA ASN A 177 -10.82 -15.11 -0.15
C ASN A 177 -10.84 -13.65 -0.62
N LEU A 178 -9.75 -13.22 -1.24
CA LEU A 178 -9.67 -11.97 -1.99
C LEU A 178 -9.70 -12.30 -3.49
N PHE A 179 -10.69 -11.79 -4.19
CA PHE A 179 -10.74 -11.83 -5.64
C PHE A 179 -10.16 -10.52 -6.19
N PHE A 180 -9.34 -10.61 -7.22
CA PHE A 180 -8.73 -9.44 -7.82
C PHE A 180 -8.76 -9.51 -9.34
N GLU A 181 -8.81 -8.35 -9.97
CA GLU A 181 -8.68 -8.17 -11.42
C GLU A 181 -7.57 -7.14 -11.66
N THR A 182 -6.85 -7.29 -12.73
CA THR A 182 -5.77 -6.37 -13.13
C THR A 182 -5.67 -6.31 -14.66
N ASN A 183 -5.23 -5.15 -15.16
CA ASN A 183 -4.82 -4.97 -16.55
C ASN A 183 -3.30 -5.13 -16.75
N GLY A 184 -2.56 -5.40 -15.67
CA GLY A 184 -1.12 -5.70 -15.71
C GLY A 184 -0.84 -7.20 -15.80
N GLU A 185 0.38 -7.54 -16.14
CA GLU A 185 0.89 -8.92 -16.06
C GLU A 185 1.12 -9.30 -14.60
N THR A 186 0.90 -10.59 -14.30
CA THR A 186 1.10 -11.11 -12.94
C THR A 186 2.24 -12.08 -12.91
N GLU A 187 3.16 -11.92 -11.98
CA GLU A 187 4.26 -12.84 -11.72
C GLU A 187 4.14 -13.40 -10.31
N GLU A 188 4.14 -14.73 -10.21
CA GLU A 188 4.18 -15.42 -8.91
C GLU A 188 5.62 -15.59 -8.46
N PHE A 189 5.85 -15.47 -7.15
CA PHE A 189 7.14 -15.75 -6.56
C PHE A 189 6.98 -16.51 -5.24
N GLN A 190 8.08 -17.02 -4.73
CA GLN A 190 8.09 -17.63 -3.40
C GLN A 190 7.67 -16.58 -2.36
N GLU A 191 6.82 -16.98 -1.40
CA GLU A 191 6.32 -16.11 -0.35
C GLU A 191 7.43 -15.24 0.27
N LYS A 192 7.18 -13.93 0.30
CA LYS A 192 8.05 -12.93 0.90
C LYS A 192 7.35 -12.31 2.08
N LYS A 193 7.96 -12.36 3.26
CA LYS A 193 7.47 -11.68 4.48
C LYS A 193 8.30 -10.42 4.74
N GLU A 194 7.62 -9.35 5.12
CA GLU A 194 8.24 -8.10 5.58
C GLU A 194 7.71 -7.77 6.97
N THR A 195 8.59 -7.36 7.88
CA THR A 195 8.22 -6.91 9.23
C THR A 195 8.45 -5.42 9.34
N TYR A 196 7.37 -4.69 9.60
CA TYR A 196 7.32 -3.23 9.64
C TYR A 196 7.51 -2.72 11.05
N PHE A 197 8.07 -1.52 11.18
CA PHE A 197 8.11 -0.76 12.41
C PHE A 197 6.98 0.26 12.43
N TYR A 198 6.17 0.25 13.51
CA TYR A 198 5.03 1.14 13.69
C TYR A 198 5.35 2.24 14.69
N ARG A 199 6.01 3.28 14.23
CA ARG A 199 6.50 4.40 15.03
C ARG A 199 5.47 4.97 15.99
N TYR A 200 4.23 5.10 15.58
CA TYR A 200 3.18 5.72 16.43
C TYR A 200 2.53 4.72 17.38
N ASP A 201 2.62 3.43 17.12
CA ASP A 201 2.18 2.41 18.08
C ASP A 201 3.22 2.22 19.18
N GLU A 202 4.52 2.34 18.86
CA GLU A 202 5.59 2.40 19.85
C GLU A 202 5.37 3.57 20.82
N CYS A 203 5.15 4.78 20.30
CA CYS A 203 4.90 5.98 21.11
C CYS A 203 3.66 5.85 22.02
N ASP A 204 2.65 5.11 21.57
CA ASP A 204 1.40 4.85 22.31
C ASP A 204 1.51 3.64 23.27
N GLY A 205 2.68 2.99 23.36
CA GLY A 205 2.91 1.79 24.17
C GLY A 205 2.18 0.55 23.66
N ARG A 206 1.88 0.51 22.34
CA ARG A 206 1.27 -0.61 21.66
C ARG A 206 2.34 -1.47 20.98
N ARG A 207 1.90 -2.50 20.24
CA ARG A 207 2.80 -3.33 19.45
C ARG A 207 3.49 -2.47 18.37
N GLU A 208 4.81 -2.37 18.46
CA GLU A 208 5.65 -1.55 17.59
C GLU A 208 6.00 -2.20 16.24
N ASN A 209 5.75 -3.51 16.09
CA ASN A 209 6.08 -4.25 14.86
C ASN A 209 4.90 -5.09 14.38
N GLY A 210 4.84 -5.30 13.09
CA GLY A 210 3.89 -6.21 12.47
C GLY A 210 4.38 -6.72 11.13
N THR A 211 3.89 -7.89 10.73
CA THR A 211 4.33 -8.62 9.56
C THR A 211 3.21 -8.72 8.52
N ALA A 212 3.56 -8.65 7.25
CA ALA A 212 2.68 -9.02 6.16
C ALA A 212 3.44 -9.83 5.10
N SER A 213 2.70 -10.55 4.27
CA SER A 213 3.23 -11.48 3.28
C SER A 213 2.76 -11.16 1.87
N ALA A 214 3.64 -11.32 0.90
CA ALA A 214 3.34 -11.22 -0.53
C ALA A 214 3.65 -12.53 -1.23
N VAL A 215 2.85 -12.88 -2.23
CA VAL A 215 2.99 -14.12 -3.03
C VAL A 215 3.00 -13.87 -4.53
N TYR A 216 2.76 -12.62 -4.97
CA TYR A 216 2.85 -12.20 -6.37
C TYR A 216 3.12 -10.71 -6.50
N GLN A 217 3.54 -10.30 -7.67
CA GLN A 217 3.61 -8.90 -8.09
C GLN A 217 2.87 -8.69 -9.42
N LEU A 218 2.52 -7.46 -9.66
CA LEU A 218 1.92 -6.97 -10.89
C LEU A 218 2.95 -6.12 -11.64
N SER A 219 3.05 -6.28 -12.95
CA SER A 219 3.88 -5.44 -13.79
C SER A 219 3.02 -4.65 -14.76
N LEU A 220 3.15 -3.34 -14.74
CA LEU A 220 2.48 -2.39 -15.62
C LEU A 220 3.53 -1.75 -16.51
N ILE A 221 3.53 -2.08 -17.79
CA ILE A 221 4.51 -1.59 -18.76
C ILE A 221 4.00 -0.33 -19.41
N HIS A 222 4.85 0.69 -19.49
CA HIS A 222 4.61 1.92 -20.23
C HIS A 222 5.82 2.26 -21.11
N ILE A 223 5.59 2.23 -22.40
CA ILE A 223 6.58 2.53 -23.45
C ILE A 223 6.61 4.03 -23.75
#